data_af04b003ac2fe70386c7f85970de094a
#
_entry.id   af04b003ac2fe70386c7f85970de094a
#
_cell.length_a   1.000
_cell.length_b   1.000
_cell.length_c   1.000
_cell.angle_alpha   90.00
_cell.angle_beta   90.00
_cell.angle_gamma   90.00
#
_symmetry.space_group_name_H-M   'P 1'
#
loop_
_entity.id
_entity.type
_entity.pdbx_description
1 polymer ?
#
loop_
_entity_poly.entity_id
_entity_poly.type
_entity_poly.pdbx_seq_one_letter_code
_entity_poly.pdbx_strand_id
1 'polypeptide(L)'
;MRKKNYKGRCEKKFISKCDTICKTYDPIQSAHVTQLDSNPSIQEIKCNVTLDGAESDEYMSDIVCTKANGEMLVRECVAMKILTRPLTAKLLDMSRDYWLRRGVTDWGIVTDAPEE
;
A
#
# COMPACT_ATOMS: atom_id res chain seq x y z
N MET A 1 3.99 -0.26 -5.01
CA MET A 1 2.93 -0.06 -6.02
C MET A 1 3.11 -0.99 -7.19
N ARG A 2 2.04 -1.63 -7.64
CA ARG A 2 2.11 -2.67 -8.67
C ARG A 2 1.06 -2.47 -9.74
N LYS A 3 1.33 -3.06 -10.89
CA LYS A 3 0.38 -3.10 -11.99
C LYS A 3 -0.86 -3.89 -11.59
N LYS A 4 -2.03 -3.41 -11.98
CA LYS A 4 -3.28 -4.14 -11.84
C LYS A 4 -3.14 -5.52 -12.49
N ASN A 5 -3.69 -6.54 -11.84
CA ASN A 5 -3.56 -7.93 -12.31
C ASN A 5 -2.12 -8.48 -12.32
N TYR A 6 -1.26 -7.93 -11.47
CA TYR A 6 0.08 -8.47 -11.29
C TYR A 6 0.02 -9.95 -10.90
N LYS A 7 0.77 -10.79 -11.63
CA LYS A 7 0.76 -12.25 -11.46
C LYS A 7 2.07 -12.79 -10.89
N GLY A 8 2.85 -11.95 -10.26
CA GLY A 8 4.08 -12.38 -9.60
C GLY A 8 3.79 -13.24 -8.37
N ARG A 9 4.86 -13.76 -7.76
CA ARG A 9 4.76 -14.53 -6.53
C ARG A 9 4.12 -13.69 -5.44
N CYS A 10 3.20 -14.29 -4.69
CA CYS A 10 2.61 -13.66 -3.52
C CYS A 10 2.62 -14.61 -2.34
N GLU A 11 2.70 -14.03 -1.14
CA GLU A 11 2.45 -14.71 0.11
C GLU A 11 1.01 -14.44 0.51
N LYS A 12 0.28 -15.51 0.85
CA LYS A 12 -1.09 -15.39 1.35
C LYS A 12 -1.06 -15.34 2.87
N LYS A 13 -1.56 -14.26 3.43
CA LYS A 13 -1.60 -14.06 4.87
C LYS A 13 -3.02 -14.02 5.40
N PHE A 14 -3.24 -14.65 6.53
CA PHE A 14 -4.48 -14.53 7.27
C PHE A 14 -4.32 -13.38 8.26
N ILE A 15 -4.87 -12.23 7.91
CA ILE A 15 -4.79 -11.01 8.72
C ILE A 15 -6.17 -10.74 9.30
N SER A 16 -6.25 -10.61 10.62
CA SER A 16 -7.53 -10.46 11.32
C SER A 16 -8.32 -9.23 10.87
N LYS A 17 -7.63 -8.18 10.43
CA LYS A 17 -8.25 -6.92 10.00
C LYS A 17 -8.58 -6.86 8.52
N CYS A 18 -8.29 -7.93 7.77
CA CYS A 18 -8.66 -8.06 6.35
C CYS A 18 -9.91 -8.92 6.23
N ASP A 19 -10.84 -8.50 5.37
CA ASP A 19 -12.05 -9.28 5.06
C ASP A 19 -11.73 -10.54 4.27
N THR A 20 -10.64 -10.52 3.52
CA THR A 20 -10.20 -11.61 2.67
C THR A 20 -8.75 -11.95 2.98
N ILE A 21 -8.25 -13.01 2.34
CA ILE A 21 -6.84 -13.36 2.45
C ILE A 21 -5.99 -12.22 1.88
N CYS A 22 -5.07 -11.70 2.68
CA CYS A 22 -4.12 -10.68 2.25
C CYS A 22 -3.05 -11.32 1.35
N LYS A 23 -2.95 -10.83 0.12
CA LYS A 23 -1.86 -11.22 -0.79
C LYS A 23 -0.77 -10.16 -0.74
N THR A 24 0.43 -10.57 -0.37
CA THR A 24 1.59 -9.68 -0.35
C THR A 24 2.62 -10.14 -1.37
N TYR A 25 3.14 -9.21 -2.14
CA TYR A 25 3.99 -9.50 -3.31
C TYR A 25 5.48 -9.28 -3.06
N ASP A 26 5.83 -8.68 -1.93
CA ASP A 26 7.23 -8.51 -1.53
C ASP A 26 7.36 -8.47 -0.01
N PRO A 27 8.60 -8.65 0.50
CA PRO A 27 8.84 -8.66 1.95
C PRO A 27 8.50 -7.35 2.64
N ILE A 28 8.62 -6.22 1.95
CA ILE A 28 8.31 -4.90 2.51
C ILE A 28 6.82 -4.81 2.82
N GLN A 29 5.98 -5.15 1.86
CA GLN A 29 4.54 -5.16 2.02
C GLN A 29 4.12 -6.14 3.12
N SER A 30 4.67 -7.36 3.10
CA SER A 30 4.35 -8.40 4.06
C SER A 30 4.68 -7.96 5.51
N ALA A 31 5.86 -7.42 5.72
CA ALA A 31 6.28 -6.96 7.05
C ALA A 31 5.41 -5.81 7.56
N HIS A 32 5.08 -4.87 6.69
CA HIS A 32 4.30 -3.70 7.07
C HIS A 32 2.84 -4.07 7.39
N VAL A 33 2.24 -4.97 6.63
CA VAL A 33 0.88 -5.47 6.91
C VAL A 33 0.84 -6.14 8.27
N THR A 34 1.83 -6.96 8.61
CA THR A 34 1.93 -7.61 9.92
C THR A 34 2.03 -6.57 11.04
N GLN A 35 2.82 -5.53 10.84
CA GLN A 35 2.97 -4.44 11.79
C GLN A 35 1.65 -3.67 11.99
N LEU A 36 0.94 -3.38 10.91
CA LEU A 36 -0.35 -2.69 10.98
C LEU A 36 -1.43 -3.54 11.65
N ASP A 37 -1.41 -4.85 11.44
CA ASP A 37 -2.38 -5.76 12.07
C ASP A 37 -2.28 -5.74 13.60
N SER A 38 -1.10 -5.48 14.14
CA SER A 38 -0.89 -5.37 15.59
C SER A 38 -1.13 -3.96 16.13
N ASN A 39 -1.42 -2.99 15.29
CA ASN A 39 -1.66 -1.60 15.69
C ASN A 39 -3.12 -1.39 16.08
N PRO A 40 -3.43 -1.05 17.36
CA PRO A 40 -4.82 -0.89 17.80
C PRO A 40 -5.54 0.29 17.13
N SER A 41 -4.81 1.25 16.56
CA SER A 41 -5.41 2.37 15.84
C SER A 41 -5.93 1.99 14.46
N ILE A 42 -5.58 0.82 13.95
CA ILE A 42 -6.01 0.33 12.64
C ILE A 42 -7.18 -0.63 12.82
N GLN A 43 -8.30 -0.34 12.15
CA GLN A 43 -9.51 -1.13 12.22
C GLN A 43 -9.62 -2.12 11.06
N GLU A 44 -9.28 -1.69 9.84
CA GLU A 44 -9.39 -2.51 8.64
C GLU A 44 -8.17 -2.33 7.75
N ILE A 45 -7.72 -3.41 7.11
CA ILE A 45 -6.58 -3.40 6.19
C ILE A 45 -7.05 -3.98 4.85
N LYS A 46 -6.71 -3.28 3.76
CA LYS A 46 -6.90 -3.76 2.39
C LYS A 46 -5.57 -3.68 1.67
N CYS A 47 -5.24 -4.73 0.93
CA CYS A 47 -4.02 -4.81 0.14
C CYS A 47 -4.34 -4.76 -1.35
N ASN A 48 -3.45 -4.15 -2.12
CA ASN A 48 -3.52 -4.15 -3.58
C ASN A 48 -4.84 -3.54 -4.10
N VAL A 49 -5.11 -2.32 -3.68
CA VAL A 49 -6.35 -1.60 -4.03
C VAL A 49 -6.16 -0.88 -5.36
N THR A 50 -7.03 -1.17 -6.32
CA THR A 50 -6.99 -0.54 -7.63
C THR A 50 -7.29 0.96 -7.55
N LEU A 51 -6.54 1.76 -8.30
CA LEU A 51 -6.75 3.22 -8.39
C LEU A 51 -7.76 3.53 -9.50
N ASP A 52 -9.03 3.25 -9.25
CA ASP A 52 -10.10 3.45 -10.22
C ASP A 52 -10.31 4.93 -10.52
N GLY A 53 -10.38 5.28 -11.80
CA GLY A 53 -10.57 6.67 -12.22
C GLY A 53 -9.30 7.51 -12.15
N ALA A 54 -8.16 6.93 -11.81
CA ALA A 54 -6.89 7.61 -11.89
C ALA A 54 -6.44 7.75 -13.34
N GLU A 55 -5.48 8.64 -13.57
CA GLU A 55 -4.88 8.83 -14.90
C GLU A 55 -4.33 7.52 -15.48
N SER A 56 -3.89 6.62 -14.62
CA SER A 56 -3.56 5.25 -14.98
C SER A 56 -4.25 4.30 -14.01
N ASP A 57 -5.28 3.62 -14.47
CA ASP A 57 -6.01 2.62 -13.70
C ASP A 57 -5.34 1.25 -13.71
N GLU A 58 -4.13 1.16 -14.26
CA GLU A 58 -3.35 -0.07 -14.34
C GLU A 58 -2.66 -0.43 -13.03
N TYR A 59 -2.57 0.49 -12.09
CA TYR A 59 -1.78 0.31 -10.87
C TYR A 59 -2.66 0.19 -9.63
N MET A 60 -2.11 -0.49 -8.63
CA MET A 60 -2.76 -0.70 -7.34
C MET A 60 -1.92 -0.08 -6.22
N SER A 61 -2.60 0.51 -5.23
CA SER A 61 -1.95 0.89 -3.98
C SER A 61 -1.68 -0.35 -3.15
N ASP A 62 -0.51 -0.43 -2.54
CA ASP A 62 -0.09 -1.63 -1.82
C ASP A 62 -0.88 -1.88 -0.56
N ILE A 63 -1.10 -0.86 0.25
CA ILE A 63 -1.81 -0.98 1.53
C ILE A 63 -2.73 0.22 1.72
N VAL A 64 -4.01 -0.05 2.00
CA VAL A 64 -5.00 0.95 2.35
C VAL A 64 -5.69 0.52 3.63
N CYS A 65 -5.66 1.36 4.65
CA CYS A 65 -6.23 1.05 5.95
C CYS A 65 -7.31 2.04 6.34
N THR A 66 -8.25 1.57 7.15
CA THR A 66 -9.19 2.44 7.87
C THR A 66 -8.79 2.44 9.33
N LYS A 67 -8.61 3.63 9.90
CA LYS A 67 -8.31 3.80 11.31
C LYS A 67 -9.57 3.68 12.15
N ALA A 68 -9.40 3.44 13.45
CA ALA A 68 -10.51 3.33 14.39
C ALA A 68 -11.37 4.61 14.43
N ASN A 69 -10.77 5.78 14.13
CA ASN A 69 -11.49 7.05 14.10
C ASN A 69 -12.19 7.33 12.75
N GLY A 70 -12.14 6.38 11.81
CA GLY A 70 -12.75 6.51 10.49
C GLY A 70 -11.86 7.13 9.41
N GLU A 71 -10.70 7.66 9.78
CA GLU A 71 -9.76 8.20 8.80
C GLU A 71 -9.06 7.08 8.05
N MET A 72 -8.61 7.38 6.84
CA MET A 72 -7.88 6.41 6.02
C MET A 72 -6.38 6.68 6.04
N LEU A 73 -5.62 5.59 5.85
CA LEU A 73 -4.16 5.61 5.77
C LEU A 73 -3.75 4.80 4.55
N VAL A 74 -2.81 5.33 3.76
CA VAL A 74 -2.29 4.65 2.57
C VAL A 74 -0.78 4.56 2.65
N ARG A 75 -0.23 3.38 2.35
CA ARG A 75 1.21 3.15 2.32
C ARG A 75 1.58 2.42 1.03
N GLU A 76 2.52 3.01 0.29
CA GLU A 76 3.11 2.36 -0.87
C GLU A 76 4.46 1.75 -0.46
N CYS A 77 4.69 0.51 -0.86
CA CYS A 77 5.87 -0.24 -0.47
C CYS A 77 6.85 -0.29 -1.63
N VAL A 78 8.01 0.35 -1.49
CA VAL A 78 8.97 0.52 -2.57
C VAL A 78 10.38 0.22 -2.06
N ALA A 79 11.10 -0.65 -2.78
CA ALA A 79 12.50 -0.91 -2.45
C ALA A 79 13.35 0.34 -2.66
N MET A 80 14.26 0.60 -1.73
CA MET A 80 15.11 1.79 -1.77
C MET A 80 15.87 1.91 -3.09
N LYS A 81 16.33 0.80 -3.64
CA LYS A 81 17.10 0.77 -4.88
C LYS A 81 16.37 1.30 -6.10
N ILE A 82 15.04 1.31 -6.08
CA ILE A 82 14.23 1.81 -7.20
C ILE A 82 13.49 3.11 -6.88
N LEU A 83 13.58 3.58 -5.64
CA LEU A 83 12.81 4.72 -5.14
C LEU A 83 13.04 6.00 -5.97
N THR A 84 14.27 6.21 -6.43
CA THR A 84 14.64 7.41 -7.18
C THR A 84 14.46 7.27 -8.69
N ARG A 85 14.02 6.13 -9.19
CA ARG A 85 13.77 5.96 -10.63
C ARG A 85 12.63 6.86 -11.08
N PRO A 86 12.74 7.52 -12.26
CA PRO A 86 11.70 8.44 -12.74
C PRO A 86 10.31 7.82 -12.82
N LEU A 87 10.19 6.59 -13.29
CA LEU A 87 8.89 5.91 -13.36
C LEU A 87 8.32 5.68 -11.97
N THR A 88 9.13 5.26 -11.01
CA THR A 88 8.71 5.05 -9.63
C THR A 88 8.19 6.35 -9.03
N ALA A 89 8.95 7.44 -9.17
CA ALA A 89 8.54 8.75 -8.68
C ALA A 89 7.22 9.21 -9.29
N LYS A 90 7.03 9.00 -10.58
CA LYS A 90 5.79 9.34 -11.28
C LYS A 90 4.60 8.56 -10.73
N LEU A 91 4.76 7.26 -10.49
CA LEU A 91 3.68 6.42 -9.96
C LEU A 91 3.34 6.78 -8.52
N LEU A 92 4.34 7.10 -7.72
CA LEU A 92 4.12 7.54 -6.33
C LEU A 92 3.39 8.88 -6.28
N ASP A 93 3.77 9.83 -7.12
CA ASP A 93 3.07 11.11 -7.22
C ASP A 93 1.61 10.92 -7.66
N MET A 94 1.37 10.02 -8.60
CA MET A 94 0.03 9.69 -9.06
C MET A 94 -0.82 9.10 -7.93
N SER A 95 -0.26 8.18 -7.16
CA SER A 95 -0.94 7.57 -6.01
C SER A 95 -1.28 8.63 -4.96
N ARG A 96 -0.30 9.45 -4.58
CA ARG A 96 -0.49 10.51 -3.59
C ARG A 96 -1.60 11.46 -4.01
N ASP A 97 -1.58 11.92 -5.27
CA ASP A 97 -2.57 12.82 -5.81
C ASP A 97 -3.96 12.19 -5.83
N TYR A 98 -4.04 10.93 -6.24
CA TYR A 98 -5.29 10.17 -6.27
C TYR A 98 -5.96 10.14 -4.89
N TRP A 99 -5.20 9.79 -3.86
CA TRP A 99 -5.72 9.67 -2.50
C TRP A 99 -6.01 11.04 -1.88
N LEU A 100 -5.16 12.04 -2.15
CA LEU A 100 -5.37 13.40 -1.67
C LEU A 100 -6.68 13.98 -2.18
N ARG A 101 -7.00 13.76 -3.44
CA ARG A 101 -8.29 14.19 -4.04
C ARG A 101 -9.49 13.52 -3.37
N ARG A 102 -9.30 12.42 -2.71
CA ARG A 102 -10.32 11.68 -1.97
C ARG A 102 -10.32 11.97 -0.49
N GLY A 103 -9.56 12.98 -0.07
CA GLY A 103 -9.50 13.40 1.32
C GLY A 103 -8.56 12.59 2.20
N VAL A 104 -7.73 11.74 1.61
CA VAL A 104 -6.76 10.94 2.37
C VAL A 104 -5.45 11.69 2.45
N THR A 105 -5.09 12.14 3.64
CA THR A 105 -3.86 12.90 3.89
C THR A 105 -2.75 12.07 4.52
N ASP A 106 -3.08 10.94 5.15
CA ASP A 106 -2.10 10.04 5.75
C ASP A 106 -1.59 9.04 4.71
N TRP A 107 -0.78 9.55 3.81
CA TRP A 107 -0.14 8.81 2.74
C TRP A 107 1.36 8.79 2.94
N GLY A 108 2.00 7.65 2.77
CA GLY A 108 3.44 7.53 2.94
C GLY A 108 4.05 6.38 2.17
N ILE A 109 5.36 6.33 2.21
CA ILE A 109 6.17 5.32 1.53
C ILE A 109 6.89 4.47 2.59
N VAL A 110 6.84 3.15 2.39
CA VAL A 110 7.59 2.19 3.21
C VAL A 110 8.71 1.61 2.35
N THR A 111 9.92 1.60 2.88
CA THR A 111 11.08 1.10 2.17
C THR A 111 11.74 -0.04 2.94
N ASP A 112 12.72 -0.68 2.29
CA ASP A 112 13.55 -1.72 2.89
C ASP A 112 14.86 -1.15 3.45
N ALA A 113 14.95 0.15 3.64
CA ALA A 113 16.15 0.78 4.21
C ALA A 113 16.42 0.20 5.60
N PRO A 114 17.69 -0.16 5.90
CA PRO A 114 18.01 -0.65 7.23
C PRO A 114 17.77 0.42 8.29
N GLU A 115 17.23 0.01 9.42
CA GLU A 115 17.11 0.86 10.59
C GLU A 115 18.50 0.99 11.23
N GLU A 116 18.93 2.18 11.47
CA GLU A 116 20.17 2.43 12.19
C GLU A 116 19.91 2.91 13.59
#